data_71e6169d106539909dff0ba1436a0b3c
#
_entry.id   71e6169d106539909dff0ba1436a0b3c
#
_cell.length_a   1.000
_cell.length_b   1.000
_cell.length_c   1.000
_cell.angle_alpha   90.00
_cell.angle_beta   90.00
_cell.angle_gamma   90.00
#
_symmetry.space_group_name_H-M   'P 1'
#
loop_
_entity.id
_entity.type
_entity.pdbx_description
1 polymer ?
#
loop_
_entity_poly.entity_id
_entity_poly.type
_entity_poly.pdbx_seq_one_letter_code
_entity_poly.pdbx_strand_id
1 'polypeptide(L)'
;MKLLILVHNNFNDIELGTAYYIFNTFGDFERITIFNPNKNLTEVLGQGNVLNLKIEHNVNLNEYDAIFIPGGSGAKILREDNVSLNIIRRFKDNNKYIFAICDAPNVLYENQIIDDQINYSSYPLGENMQKGKLRNENNVTVHDKIITGRCPAATFDFAISILYKLFDNKKVNNYEKLIKAAF
;
A
#
# COMPACT_ATOMS: atom_id res chain seq x y z
N MET A 1 -14.11 -0.16 9.33
CA MET A 1 -13.25 0.34 8.23
C MET A 1 -13.01 -0.75 7.21
N LYS A 2 -13.14 -0.45 5.89
CA LYS A 2 -12.90 -1.42 4.82
C LYS A 2 -11.65 -1.03 4.03
N LEU A 3 -10.74 -1.98 3.82
CA LEU A 3 -9.48 -1.80 3.10
C LEU A 3 -9.52 -2.51 1.74
N LEU A 4 -9.23 -1.78 0.67
CA LEU A 4 -9.01 -2.32 -0.66
C LEU A 4 -7.51 -2.49 -0.89
N ILE A 5 -7.05 -3.67 -1.27
CA ILE A 5 -5.66 -3.92 -1.69
C ILE A 5 -5.65 -4.01 -3.20
N LEU A 6 -5.16 -2.97 -3.87
CA LEU A 6 -5.01 -2.92 -5.33
C LEU A 6 -3.68 -3.56 -5.70
N VAL A 7 -3.73 -4.67 -6.41
CA VAL A 7 -2.54 -5.50 -6.67
C VAL A 7 -2.44 -5.91 -8.13
N HIS A 8 -1.21 -5.96 -8.66
CA HIS A 8 -0.87 -6.47 -9.99
C HIS A 8 0.04 -7.69 -9.87
N ASN A 9 0.13 -8.51 -10.93
CA ASN A 9 1.14 -9.56 -11.00
C ASN A 9 2.54 -8.99 -10.72
N ASN A 10 3.41 -9.81 -10.17
CA ASN A 10 4.76 -9.45 -9.74
C ASN A 10 4.80 -8.40 -8.62
N PHE A 11 3.78 -8.37 -7.76
CA PHE A 11 3.87 -7.64 -6.49
C PHE A 11 4.99 -8.22 -5.62
N ASN A 12 5.52 -7.44 -4.69
CA ASN A 12 6.54 -7.95 -3.77
C ASN A 12 5.88 -8.80 -2.67
N ASP A 13 6.27 -10.08 -2.59
CA ASP A 13 5.68 -11.07 -1.66
C ASP A 13 5.85 -10.65 -0.20
N ILE A 14 6.99 -10.04 0.17
CA ILE A 14 7.25 -9.56 1.54
C ILE A 14 6.29 -8.41 1.86
N GLU A 15 6.18 -7.43 0.95
CA GLU A 15 5.38 -6.22 1.18
C GLU A 15 3.91 -6.53 1.35
N LEU A 16 3.35 -7.34 0.47
CA LEU A 16 1.94 -7.70 0.56
C LEU A 16 1.71 -8.72 1.67
N GLY A 17 2.51 -9.78 1.75
CA GLY A 17 2.31 -10.87 2.71
C GLY A 17 2.41 -10.38 4.16
N THR A 18 3.46 -9.62 4.48
CA THR A 18 3.66 -9.09 5.84
C THR A 18 2.57 -8.08 6.20
N ALA A 19 2.28 -7.11 5.32
CA ALA A 19 1.25 -6.11 5.60
C ALA A 19 -0.14 -6.76 5.72
N TYR A 20 -0.50 -7.66 4.81
CA TYR A 20 -1.79 -8.36 4.84
C TYR A 20 -1.95 -9.21 6.11
N TYR A 21 -0.90 -9.93 6.52
CA TYR A 21 -0.91 -10.68 7.79
C TYR A 21 -1.19 -9.76 8.98
N ILE A 22 -0.47 -8.63 9.07
CA ILE A 22 -0.61 -7.67 10.17
C ILE A 22 -2.02 -7.06 10.17
N PHE A 23 -2.52 -6.63 9.02
CA PHE A 23 -3.85 -6.02 8.90
C PHE A 23 -4.98 -7.02 9.23
N ASN A 24 -4.86 -8.25 8.76
CA ASN A 24 -5.88 -9.27 8.98
C ASN A 24 -5.88 -9.82 10.42
N THR A 25 -4.72 -9.84 11.07
CA THR A 25 -4.58 -10.43 12.41
C THR A 25 -4.77 -9.39 13.51
N PHE A 26 -4.28 -8.17 13.32
CA PHE A 26 -4.19 -7.14 14.35
C PHE A 26 -4.99 -5.87 14.03
N GLY A 27 -5.38 -5.66 12.78
CA GLY A 27 -6.22 -4.54 12.37
C GLY A 27 -7.70 -4.82 12.66
N ASP A 28 -8.44 -3.77 13.06
CA ASP A 28 -9.89 -3.84 13.23
C ASP A 28 -10.60 -3.49 11.90
N PHE A 29 -10.11 -4.06 10.80
CA PHE A 29 -10.79 -3.92 9.51
C PHE A 29 -12.02 -4.82 9.45
N GLU A 30 -13.15 -4.23 9.10
CA GLU A 30 -14.40 -4.96 8.83
C GLU A 30 -14.26 -5.89 7.63
N ARG A 31 -13.49 -5.43 6.63
CA ARG A 31 -13.23 -6.17 5.40
C ARG A 31 -11.90 -5.75 4.79
N ILE A 32 -11.13 -6.73 4.32
CA ILE A 32 -9.95 -6.53 3.48
C ILE A 32 -10.20 -7.27 2.18
N THR A 33 -10.12 -6.57 1.05
CA THR A 33 -10.37 -7.14 -0.27
C THR A 33 -9.14 -7.03 -1.15
N ILE A 34 -8.69 -8.15 -1.69
CA ILE A 34 -7.64 -8.18 -2.71
C ILE A 34 -8.30 -7.97 -4.06
N PHE A 35 -7.90 -6.94 -4.79
CA PHE A 35 -8.61 -6.44 -5.95
C PHE A 35 -7.66 -6.13 -7.12
N ASN A 36 -8.13 -6.44 -8.31
CA ASN A 36 -7.57 -5.92 -9.57
C ASN A 36 -8.73 -5.63 -10.53
N PRO A 37 -8.72 -4.50 -11.27
CA PRO A 37 -9.80 -4.15 -12.20
C PRO A 37 -9.84 -5.00 -13.46
N ASN A 38 -8.76 -5.71 -13.81
CA ASN A 38 -8.69 -6.56 -14.99
C ASN A 38 -9.50 -7.86 -14.80
N LYS A 39 -10.67 -7.90 -15.39
CA LYS A 39 -11.60 -9.05 -15.29
C LYS A 39 -11.10 -10.36 -15.93
N ASN A 40 -10.02 -10.30 -16.69
CA ASN A 40 -9.41 -11.50 -17.29
C ASN A 40 -8.46 -12.23 -16.32
N LEU A 41 -8.09 -11.59 -15.19
CA LEU A 41 -7.28 -12.20 -14.15
C LEU A 41 -8.19 -12.82 -13.10
N THR A 42 -7.92 -14.03 -12.65
CA THR A 42 -8.59 -14.67 -11.51
C THR A 42 -7.73 -14.66 -10.26
N GLU A 43 -6.44 -14.53 -10.44
CA GLU A 43 -5.43 -14.53 -9.39
C GLU A 43 -4.24 -13.67 -9.80
N VAL A 44 -3.41 -13.32 -8.84
CA VAL A 44 -2.14 -12.61 -9.03
C VAL A 44 -1.03 -13.32 -8.29
N LEU A 45 0.14 -13.39 -8.93
CA LEU A 45 1.33 -14.05 -8.43
C LEU A 45 2.37 -13.01 -8.00
N GLY A 46 2.99 -13.22 -6.85
CA GLY A 46 4.11 -12.40 -6.37
C GLY A 46 5.36 -12.59 -7.22
N GLN A 47 6.26 -11.60 -7.21
CA GLN A 47 7.50 -11.65 -8.00
C GLN A 47 8.47 -12.75 -7.56
N GLY A 48 8.39 -13.19 -6.31
CA GLY A 48 9.15 -14.32 -5.76
C GLY A 48 8.48 -15.68 -5.97
N ASN A 49 7.31 -15.73 -6.61
CA ASN A 49 6.47 -16.93 -6.78
C ASN A 49 6.10 -17.62 -5.44
N VAL A 50 6.05 -16.86 -4.35
CA VAL A 50 5.71 -17.38 -3.01
C VAL A 50 4.22 -17.26 -2.73
N LEU A 51 3.64 -16.12 -3.05
CA LEU A 51 2.22 -15.85 -2.83
C LEU A 51 1.46 -15.88 -4.16
N ASN A 52 0.39 -16.67 -4.18
CA ASN A 52 -0.62 -16.65 -5.24
C ASN A 52 -1.98 -16.31 -4.62
N LEU A 53 -2.59 -15.20 -5.02
CA LEU A 53 -3.75 -14.63 -4.35
C LEU A 53 -4.92 -14.53 -5.33
N LYS A 54 -6.07 -15.05 -4.91
CA LYS A 54 -7.34 -14.83 -5.62
C LYS A 54 -7.75 -13.37 -5.49
N ILE A 55 -8.29 -12.82 -6.57
CA ILE A 55 -8.72 -11.42 -6.64
C ILE A 55 -10.22 -11.30 -6.83
N GLU A 56 -10.79 -10.23 -6.30
CA GLU A 56 -12.16 -9.80 -6.56
C GLU A 56 -12.17 -8.71 -7.63
N HIS A 57 -13.27 -8.64 -8.41
CA HIS A 57 -13.46 -7.65 -9.47
C HIS A 57 -14.68 -6.77 -9.26
N ASN A 58 -15.73 -7.34 -8.63
CA ASN A 58 -17.00 -6.66 -8.44
C ASN A 58 -17.03 -6.01 -7.05
N VAL A 59 -16.38 -4.86 -6.92
CA VAL A 59 -16.34 -4.09 -5.69
C VAL A 59 -17.03 -2.74 -5.87
N ASN A 60 -17.79 -2.31 -4.88
CA ASN A 60 -18.25 -0.93 -4.80
C ASN A 60 -17.17 -0.08 -4.13
N LEU A 61 -16.38 0.65 -4.92
CA LEU A 61 -15.27 1.47 -4.42
C LEU A 61 -15.68 2.52 -3.37
N ASN A 62 -16.94 2.94 -3.37
CA ASN A 62 -17.44 3.92 -2.42
C ASN A 62 -17.49 3.38 -0.98
N GLU A 63 -17.60 2.06 -0.81
CA GLU A 63 -17.66 1.41 0.50
C GLU A 63 -16.30 1.28 1.20
N TYR A 64 -15.19 1.48 0.48
CA TYR A 64 -13.86 1.35 1.05
C TYR A 64 -13.37 2.69 1.58
N ASP A 65 -12.75 2.67 2.75
CA ASP A 65 -12.20 3.83 3.45
C ASP A 65 -10.73 4.06 3.14
N ALA A 66 -10.05 3.00 2.73
CA ALA A 66 -8.61 3.00 2.47
C ALA A 66 -8.26 2.12 1.26
N ILE A 67 -7.15 2.47 0.59
CA ILE A 67 -6.54 1.66 -0.46
C ILE A 67 -5.07 1.42 -0.12
N PHE A 68 -4.60 0.17 -0.29
CA PHE A 68 -3.19 -0.21 -0.17
C PHE A 68 -2.65 -0.69 -1.52
N ILE A 69 -1.47 -0.21 -1.89
CA ILE A 69 -0.77 -0.52 -3.12
C ILE A 69 0.62 -1.07 -2.78
N PRO A 70 0.87 -2.38 -2.90
CA PRO A 70 2.21 -2.94 -2.76
C PRO A 70 3.09 -2.55 -3.95
N GLY A 71 4.39 -2.59 -3.75
CA GLY A 71 5.38 -2.40 -4.80
C GLY A 71 5.77 -3.70 -5.49
N GLY A 72 7.06 -3.84 -5.75
CA GLY A 72 7.62 -4.93 -6.56
C GLY A 72 7.64 -4.58 -8.04
N SER A 73 7.99 -5.55 -8.88
CA SER A 73 8.03 -5.37 -10.34
C SER A 73 6.65 -5.11 -10.95
N GLY A 74 5.56 -5.40 -10.20
CA GLY A 74 4.19 -5.07 -10.55
C GLY A 74 3.92 -3.56 -10.66
N ALA A 75 4.75 -2.73 -10.04
CA ALA A 75 4.69 -1.27 -10.19
C ALA A 75 4.90 -0.82 -11.65
N LYS A 76 5.61 -1.61 -12.47
CA LYS A 76 5.74 -1.36 -13.91
C LYS A 76 4.39 -1.47 -14.62
N ILE A 77 3.59 -2.47 -14.22
CA ILE A 77 2.24 -2.67 -14.77
C ILE A 77 1.34 -1.51 -14.33
N LEU A 78 1.40 -1.14 -13.05
CA LEU A 78 0.61 -0.04 -12.51
C LEU A 78 0.88 1.29 -13.24
N ARG A 79 2.13 1.57 -13.66
CA ARG A 79 2.49 2.80 -14.41
C ARG A 79 1.68 2.97 -15.69
N GLU A 80 1.31 1.87 -16.33
CA GLU A 80 0.60 1.84 -17.62
C GLU A 80 -0.91 1.57 -17.46
N ASP A 81 -1.35 1.16 -16.26
CA ASP A 81 -2.76 0.84 -15.99
C ASP A 81 -3.56 2.09 -15.56
N ASN A 82 -4.06 2.81 -16.55
CA ASN A 82 -4.88 4.00 -16.32
C ASN A 82 -6.16 3.71 -15.51
N VAL A 83 -6.69 2.49 -15.55
CA VAL A 83 -7.89 2.12 -14.78
C VAL A 83 -7.54 2.09 -13.29
N SER A 84 -6.47 1.40 -12.92
CA SER A 84 -5.96 1.36 -11.55
C SER A 84 -5.55 2.74 -11.05
N LEU A 85 -4.85 3.54 -11.86
CA LEU A 85 -4.46 4.90 -11.51
C LEU A 85 -5.68 5.80 -11.24
N ASN A 86 -6.73 5.70 -12.06
CA ASN A 86 -7.97 6.45 -11.84
C ASN A 86 -8.71 5.99 -10.57
N ILE A 87 -8.65 4.71 -10.22
CA ILE A 87 -9.19 4.22 -8.95
C ILE A 87 -8.45 4.88 -7.79
N ILE A 88 -7.12 4.92 -7.81
CA ILE A 88 -6.33 5.54 -6.74
C ILE A 88 -6.64 7.04 -6.65
N ARG A 89 -6.75 7.76 -7.79
CA ARG A 89 -7.16 9.17 -7.80
C ARG A 89 -8.50 9.38 -7.11
N ARG A 90 -9.49 8.51 -7.35
CA ARG A 90 -10.79 8.60 -6.67
C ARG A 90 -10.66 8.49 -5.16
N PHE A 91 -9.73 7.68 -4.62
CA PHE A 91 -9.48 7.63 -3.18
C PHE A 91 -8.91 8.96 -2.68
N LYS A 92 -7.96 9.57 -3.39
CA LYS A 92 -7.42 10.89 -3.07
C LYS A 92 -8.50 11.97 -3.09
N ASP A 93 -9.26 12.05 -4.18
CA ASP A 93 -10.29 13.08 -4.41
C ASP A 93 -11.42 13.01 -3.39
N ASN A 94 -11.74 11.80 -2.91
CA ASN A 94 -12.72 11.57 -1.85
C ASN A 94 -12.11 11.65 -0.44
N ASN A 95 -10.88 12.14 -0.30
CA ASN A 95 -10.19 12.29 0.98
C ASN A 95 -10.14 10.98 1.79
N LYS A 96 -9.93 9.84 1.12
CA LYS A 96 -9.76 8.52 1.74
C LYS A 96 -8.28 8.23 1.99
N TYR A 97 -7.99 7.21 2.79
CA TYR A 97 -6.61 6.82 3.07
C TYR A 97 -5.94 6.14 1.88
N ILE A 98 -4.68 6.48 1.63
CA ILE A 98 -3.82 5.86 0.61
C ILE A 98 -2.54 5.35 1.28
N PHE A 99 -2.30 4.06 1.15
CA PHE A 99 -1.10 3.39 1.64
C PHE A 99 -0.33 2.84 0.45
N ALA A 100 0.95 3.18 0.33
CA ALA A 100 1.77 2.72 -0.78
C ALA A 100 3.20 2.43 -0.30
N ILE A 101 3.84 1.38 -0.84
CA ILE A 101 5.18 1.01 -0.40
C ILE A 101 6.09 0.76 -1.58
N CYS A 102 7.40 0.95 -1.36
CA CYS A 102 8.48 0.63 -2.29
C CYS A 102 8.39 1.47 -3.57
N ASP A 103 8.17 0.85 -4.73
CA ASP A 103 8.08 1.56 -6.00
C ASP A 103 6.68 2.15 -6.26
N ALA A 104 5.65 1.71 -5.55
CA ALA A 104 4.31 2.25 -5.74
C ALA A 104 4.22 3.78 -5.47
N PRO A 105 4.82 4.36 -4.41
CA PRO A 105 4.82 5.81 -4.22
C PRO A 105 5.48 6.59 -5.37
N ASN A 106 6.50 6.02 -6.05
CA ASN A 106 7.08 6.64 -7.25
C ASN A 106 6.03 6.74 -8.36
N VAL A 107 5.30 5.64 -8.61
CA VAL A 107 4.20 5.62 -9.60
C VAL A 107 3.15 6.68 -9.27
N LEU A 108 2.79 6.84 -7.99
CA LEU A 108 1.82 7.85 -7.57
C LEU A 108 2.33 9.27 -7.86
N TYR A 109 3.62 9.54 -7.64
CA TYR A 109 4.22 10.83 -7.95
C TYR A 109 4.31 11.08 -9.47
N GLU A 110 4.81 10.14 -10.22
CA GLU A 110 4.93 10.19 -11.68
C GLU A 110 3.57 10.49 -12.36
N ASN A 111 2.48 10.02 -11.74
CA ASN A 111 1.11 10.21 -12.22
C ASN A 111 0.35 11.35 -11.52
N GLN A 112 1.03 12.23 -10.79
CA GLN A 112 0.45 13.40 -10.11
C GLN A 112 -0.68 13.06 -9.10
N ILE A 113 -0.69 11.84 -8.58
CA ILE A 113 -1.59 11.45 -7.48
C ILE A 113 -1.06 12.00 -6.17
N ILE A 114 0.26 12.00 -5.98
CA ILE A 114 0.96 12.79 -4.98
C ILE A 114 1.82 13.85 -5.69
N ASP A 115 2.04 14.98 -5.04
CA ASP A 115 2.70 16.14 -5.62
C ASP A 115 3.85 16.66 -4.73
N ASP A 116 4.45 17.78 -5.11
CA ASP A 116 5.57 18.42 -4.41
C ASP A 116 5.23 18.98 -3.02
N GLN A 117 3.98 18.93 -2.57
CA GLN A 117 3.57 19.35 -1.24
C GLN A 117 3.42 18.17 -0.28
N ILE A 118 3.47 16.92 -0.80
CA ILE A 118 3.28 15.71 -0.01
C ILE A 118 4.63 15.11 0.37
N ASN A 119 4.88 14.98 1.67
CA ASN A 119 6.02 14.22 2.16
C ASN A 119 5.78 12.72 1.91
N TYR A 120 6.73 12.05 1.29
CA TYR A 120 6.64 10.62 1.05
C TYR A 120 8.02 9.94 1.03
N SER A 121 8.04 8.67 1.33
CA SER A 121 9.18 7.78 1.11
C SER A 121 8.89 6.80 -0.01
N SER A 122 9.91 6.39 -0.74
CA SER A 122 9.79 5.45 -1.84
C SER A 122 11.10 4.72 -2.10
N TYR A 123 11.04 3.64 -2.87
CA TYR A 123 12.23 2.90 -3.28
C TYR A 123 13.12 3.76 -4.19
N PRO A 124 14.45 3.80 -3.96
CA PRO A 124 15.37 4.55 -4.80
C PRO A 124 15.64 3.78 -6.11
N LEU A 125 15.11 4.28 -7.24
CA LEU A 125 15.25 3.65 -8.56
C LEU A 125 16.52 4.06 -9.32
N GLY A 126 17.37 4.90 -8.73
CA GLY A 126 18.58 5.41 -9.34
C GLY A 126 18.55 6.92 -9.60
N GLU A 127 19.63 7.46 -10.20
CA GLU A 127 19.84 8.91 -10.33
C GLU A 127 18.81 9.61 -11.22
N ASN A 128 18.32 8.91 -12.25
CA ASN A 128 17.36 9.45 -13.22
C ASN A 128 15.90 9.30 -12.79
N MET A 129 15.65 8.89 -11.54
CA MET A 129 14.29 8.74 -11.03
C MET A 129 13.59 10.09 -10.94
N GLN A 130 12.36 10.18 -11.48
CA GLN A 130 11.49 11.31 -11.23
C GLN A 130 11.04 11.29 -9.77
N LYS A 131 11.34 12.35 -9.02
CA LYS A 131 11.06 12.45 -7.59
C LYS A 131 10.57 13.83 -7.19
N GLY A 132 9.62 13.86 -6.27
CA GLY A 132 9.10 15.09 -5.67
C GLY A 132 10.11 15.76 -4.72
N LYS A 133 9.92 17.06 -4.51
CA LYS A 133 10.78 17.88 -3.64
C LYS A 133 10.82 17.38 -2.20
N LEU A 134 9.71 16.81 -1.72
CA LEU A 134 9.55 16.33 -0.35
C LEU A 134 9.68 14.80 -0.23
N ARG A 135 10.20 14.11 -1.27
CA ARG A 135 10.61 12.72 -1.14
C ARG A 135 11.76 12.61 -0.13
N ASN A 136 11.64 11.66 0.78
CA ASN A 136 12.64 11.45 1.83
C ASN A 136 13.08 9.98 1.91
N GLU A 137 14.09 9.71 2.76
CA GLU A 137 14.71 8.39 2.92
C GLU A 137 14.24 7.66 4.19
N ASN A 138 13.17 8.11 4.84
CA ASN A 138 12.62 7.45 6.00
C ASN A 138 12.06 6.07 5.62
N ASN A 139 12.11 5.12 6.54
CA ASN A 139 11.46 3.82 6.33
C ASN A 139 9.95 3.98 6.11
N VAL A 140 9.33 4.88 6.88
CA VAL A 140 7.90 5.20 6.77
C VAL A 140 7.72 6.71 6.83
N THR A 141 6.83 7.23 6.00
CA THR A 141 6.40 8.63 6.04
C THR A 141 4.89 8.72 6.13
N VAL A 142 4.42 9.45 7.11
CA VAL A 142 3.00 9.74 7.32
C VAL A 142 2.76 11.20 6.95
N HIS A 143 1.93 11.44 5.94
CA HIS A 143 1.47 12.76 5.55
C HIS A 143 -0.06 12.75 5.44
N ASP A 144 -0.71 13.25 6.49
CA ASP A 144 -2.17 13.23 6.66
C ASP A 144 -2.77 11.82 6.45
N LYS A 145 -3.48 11.58 5.36
CA LYS A 145 -4.09 10.29 5.00
C LYS A 145 -3.26 9.46 4.03
N ILE A 146 -2.08 9.94 3.67
CA ILE A 146 -1.14 9.23 2.80
C ILE A 146 -0.01 8.70 3.66
N ILE A 147 0.15 7.37 3.66
CA ILE A 147 1.24 6.70 4.37
C ILE A 147 2.06 5.92 3.36
N THR A 148 3.37 6.19 3.33
CA THR A 148 4.28 5.55 2.39
C THR A 148 5.41 4.82 3.10
N GLY A 149 5.79 3.66 2.56
CA GLY A 149 6.93 2.87 2.98
C GLY A 149 8.03 2.87 1.93
N ARG A 150 9.30 2.84 2.36
CA ARG A 150 10.45 2.99 1.48
C ARG A 150 10.76 1.73 0.66
N CYS A 151 10.72 0.56 1.29
CA CYS A 151 11.25 -0.68 0.69
C CYS A 151 10.66 -1.91 1.40
N PRO A 152 10.90 -3.13 0.88
CA PRO A 152 10.40 -4.36 1.50
C PRO A 152 10.78 -4.51 2.98
N ALA A 153 12.01 -4.12 3.35
CA ALA A 153 12.46 -4.19 4.75
C ALA A 153 11.69 -3.26 5.71
N ALA A 154 11.06 -2.20 5.19
CA ALA A 154 10.24 -1.27 5.96
C ALA A 154 8.80 -1.74 6.17
N THR A 155 8.38 -2.88 5.61
CA THR A 155 6.97 -3.28 5.56
C THR A 155 6.35 -3.46 6.94
N PHE A 156 7.10 -4.00 7.89
CA PHE A 156 6.60 -4.17 9.26
C PHE A 156 6.27 -2.81 9.89
N ASP A 157 7.23 -1.87 9.88
CA ASP A 157 7.05 -0.53 10.45
C ASP A 157 5.95 0.24 9.72
N PHE A 158 5.85 0.07 8.40
CA PHE A 158 4.81 0.64 7.56
C PHE A 158 3.41 0.15 7.99
N ALA A 159 3.23 -1.16 8.12
CA ALA A 159 1.95 -1.74 8.53
C ALA A 159 1.54 -1.31 9.95
N ILE A 160 2.48 -1.31 10.89
CA ILE A 160 2.24 -0.86 12.27
C ILE A 160 1.90 0.64 12.30
N SER A 161 2.59 1.49 11.52
CA SER A 161 2.28 2.92 11.43
C SER A 161 0.85 3.17 10.90
N ILE A 162 0.38 2.36 9.95
CA ILE A 162 -1.00 2.40 9.47
C ILE A 162 -1.97 2.05 10.60
N LEU A 163 -1.70 0.99 11.38
CA LEU A 163 -2.56 0.63 12.50
C LEU A 163 -2.62 1.74 13.55
N TYR A 164 -1.50 2.38 13.90
CA TYR A 164 -1.47 3.54 14.81
C TYR A 164 -2.25 4.74 14.29
N LYS A 165 -2.27 4.95 12.99
CA LYS A 165 -3.04 6.03 12.36
C LYS A 165 -4.54 5.79 12.39
N LEU A 166 -4.96 4.51 12.32
CA LEU A 166 -6.36 4.14 12.09
C LEU A 166 -7.09 3.69 13.36
N PHE A 167 -6.38 3.11 14.34
CA PHE A 167 -6.99 2.38 15.44
C PHE A 167 -6.49 2.87 16.81
N ASP A 168 -7.04 2.31 17.88
CA ASP A 168 -6.67 2.65 19.25
C ASP A 168 -5.20 2.32 19.55
N ASN A 169 -4.44 3.35 19.93
CA ASN A 169 -3.00 3.26 20.14
C ASN A 169 -2.60 2.25 21.21
N LYS A 170 -3.40 2.09 22.28
CA LYS A 170 -3.12 1.14 23.35
C LYS A 170 -3.23 -0.30 22.84
N LYS A 171 -4.24 -0.55 22.02
CA LYS A 171 -4.45 -1.86 21.39
C LYS A 171 -3.32 -2.17 20.41
N VAL A 172 -2.96 -1.22 19.55
CA VAL A 172 -1.87 -1.38 18.58
C VAL A 172 -0.53 -1.59 19.28
N ASN A 173 -0.22 -0.85 20.35
CA ASN A 173 0.99 -1.04 21.15
C ASN A 173 1.09 -2.45 21.75
N ASN A 174 -0.02 -3.02 22.21
CA ASN A 174 -0.03 -4.39 22.72
C ASN A 174 0.27 -5.40 21.59
N TYR A 175 -0.27 -5.20 20.41
CA TYR A 175 0.01 -6.04 19.24
C TYR A 175 1.47 -5.94 18.79
N GLU A 176 2.01 -4.72 18.76
CA GLU A 176 3.42 -4.49 18.41
C GLU A 176 4.36 -5.20 19.39
N LYS A 177 4.09 -5.13 20.69
CA LYS A 177 4.85 -5.86 21.71
C LYS A 177 4.79 -7.38 21.52
N LEU A 178 3.60 -7.93 21.21
CA LEU A 178 3.45 -9.35 20.92
C LEU A 178 4.31 -9.79 19.74
N ILE A 179 4.25 -9.06 18.64
CA ILE A 179 4.99 -9.42 17.42
C ILE A 179 6.50 -9.30 17.64
N LYS A 180 6.95 -8.29 18.40
CA LYS A 180 8.37 -8.06 18.71
C LYS A 180 8.88 -8.91 19.88
N ALA A 181 8.01 -9.73 20.51
CA ALA A 181 8.31 -10.45 21.77
C ALA A 181 8.91 -9.52 22.85
N ALA A 182 8.47 -8.28 22.91
CA ALA A 182 8.91 -7.24 23.83
C ALA A 182 7.95 -7.18 25.04
N PHE A 183 8.15 -8.09 26.02
CA PHE A 183 7.33 -8.21 27.23
C PHE A 183 7.95 -7.45 28.41
#